data_21fccf66cbd8aec4a3e7bcc90d80baac
#
_entry.id   21fccf66cbd8aec4a3e7bcc90d80baac
#
_cell.length_a   1.000
_cell.length_b   1.000
_cell.length_c   1.000
_cell.angle_alpha   90.00
_cell.angle_beta   90.00
_cell.angle_gamma   90.00
#
_symmetry.space_group_name_H-M   'P 1'
#
loop_
_entity.id
_entity.type
_entity.pdbx_description
1 polymer ?
#
loop_
_entity_poly.entity_id
_entity_poly.type
_entity_poly.pdbx_seq_one_letter_code
_entity_poly.pdbx_strand_id
1 'polypeptide(L)'
;MKDSPFRLAVCFALSCAMAGTALIGQTAAANRIKKIYVEPFTTQQGSDKFREDVISELRKLNSVSLVSDESSADEILGGGGEVWIKGYRSHNPQLGKVAPNGTAIFTGFLSIELRDTSGDTLWSYLATPPAASRDVSKDLSTQIVKKLAESLEQTEAPSETSSLPQPTTILQGAGATFPYPVYEKWFRNYRRKNSAIQITYKPVGSEAGIRQLLANSVDFGASDSPEAIHELAPEQEKKYLFFPSVVGAVVPVVNLPGVPGDIAFTPEALAGIYLGKIKKWNDPILAHANRGLRLPDLDITVVHRADGSGTSYAWTDYLSKASPEWKTQVGASLTPKWPTGREANGNDGVSKLVHEQSGSIGYVEFTFALKNHLNYSRVRNRNGEFVSASLESIAAAASHSLKITEGFKVSIADSPGVGVYPISSFTWIVVPAVSSDSAKRSALADFLQWMLGPGQRQAAALGYLALPKDVVTKEATAIARIQ
;
A
#
# COMPACT_ATOMS: atom_id res chain seq x y z
N MET A 1 -57.33 23.62 72.53
CA MET A 1 -56.66 24.54 73.46
C MET A 1 -55.48 25.13 72.75
N LYS A 2 -55.70 26.39 72.38
CA LYS A 2 -54.78 27.53 72.51
C LYS A 2 -53.54 27.42 71.64
N ASP A 3 -53.19 28.24 70.80
CA ASP A 3 -53.55 29.61 70.33
C ASP A 3 -52.34 30.06 69.47
N SER A 4 -52.66 30.61 68.41
CA SER A 4 -51.98 31.58 67.50
C SER A 4 -51.36 32.76 68.28
N PRO A 5 -50.76 33.79 67.62
CA PRO A 5 -50.04 34.03 66.37
C PRO A 5 -48.82 34.98 66.58
N PHE A 6 -48.09 35.34 65.54
CA PHE A 6 -47.57 36.72 65.24
C PHE A 6 -46.89 36.78 63.89
N ARG A 7 -47.42 37.37 62.98
CA ARG A 7 -47.38 38.61 62.22
C ARG A 7 -45.99 39.14 61.84
N LEU A 8 -45.80 39.20 60.57
CA LEU A 8 -45.49 40.34 59.68
C LEU A 8 -44.12 41.02 59.79
N ALA A 9 -43.33 40.92 58.69
CA ALA A 9 -42.79 42.13 58.09
C ALA A 9 -42.40 41.83 56.61
N VAL A 10 -43.12 42.57 55.76
CA VAL A 10 -42.83 42.69 54.31
C VAL A 10 -41.68 43.65 54.20
N CYS A 11 -40.60 43.24 53.52
CA CYS A 11 -39.62 44.14 52.89
C CYS A 11 -39.53 43.80 51.43
N PHE A 12 -40.14 44.62 50.59
CA PHE A 12 -39.86 44.70 49.16
C PHE A 12 -38.43 45.17 48.97
N ALA A 13 -37.59 44.32 48.37
CA ALA A 13 -36.37 44.75 47.72
C ALA A 13 -36.40 44.29 46.26
N LEU A 14 -36.68 45.26 45.39
CA LEU A 14 -36.41 45.14 43.94
C LEU A 14 -34.95 44.79 43.76
N SER A 15 -34.66 43.60 43.25
CA SER A 15 -33.33 43.28 42.67
C SER A 15 -33.53 43.04 41.20
N CYS A 16 -32.98 43.90 40.39
CA CYS A 16 -32.82 43.78 38.94
C CYS A 16 -32.28 42.42 38.59
N ALA A 17 -33.05 41.63 37.85
CA ALA A 17 -32.57 40.49 37.14
C ALA A 17 -31.74 41.01 35.94
N MET A 18 -30.46 41.07 36.12
CA MET A 18 -29.50 41.14 34.99
C MET A 18 -29.45 39.74 34.39
N ALA A 19 -30.17 39.57 33.28
CA ALA A 19 -29.97 38.44 32.39
C ALA A 19 -28.56 38.51 31.79
N GLY A 20 -27.61 37.86 32.47
CA GLY A 20 -26.31 37.56 31.91
C GLY A 20 -26.49 36.57 30.78
N THR A 21 -26.62 37.04 29.55
CA THR A 21 -26.38 36.26 28.36
C THR A 21 -24.93 35.81 28.42
N ALA A 22 -24.72 34.56 28.84
CA ALA A 22 -23.47 33.89 28.60
C ALA A 22 -23.28 33.85 27.08
N LEU A 23 -22.50 34.79 26.53
CA LEU A 23 -21.85 34.62 25.25
C LEU A 23 -20.99 33.39 25.41
N ILE A 24 -21.47 32.24 24.92
CA ILE A 24 -20.60 31.13 24.56
C ILE A 24 -19.79 31.66 23.40
N GLY A 25 -18.62 32.17 23.72
CA GLY A 25 -17.58 32.46 22.74
C GLY A 25 -17.26 31.14 22.08
N GLN A 26 -17.81 30.91 20.89
CA GLN A 26 -17.17 30.05 19.92
C GLN A 26 -15.81 30.70 19.64
N THR A 27 -14.78 30.28 20.37
CA THR A 27 -13.41 30.45 19.91
C THR A 27 -13.34 29.63 18.64
N ALA A 28 -13.47 30.34 17.50
CA ALA A 28 -13.01 29.81 16.23
C ALA A 28 -11.60 29.28 16.50
N ALA A 29 -11.40 27.98 16.37
CA ALA A 29 -10.09 27.37 16.44
C ALA A 29 -9.23 28.12 15.40
N ALA A 30 -8.30 28.94 15.89
CA ALA A 30 -7.38 29.65 15.01
C ALA A 30 -6.66 28.57 14.20
N ASN A 31 -6.86 28.61 12.90
CA ASN A 31 -6.20 27.72 11.95
C ASN A 31 -4.70 27.86 12.19
N ARG A 32 -4.09 26.92 12.93
CA ARG A 32 -2.69 27.01 13.35
C ARG A 32 -1.85 26.78 12.12
N ILE A 33 -1.21 27.84 11.63
CA ILE A 33 -0.30 27.77 10.50
C ILE A 33 0.81 26.78 10.86
N LYS A 34 0.93 25.70 10.10
CA LYS A 34 1.95 24.67 10.27
C LYS A 34 3.31 25.15 9.76
N LYS A 35 4.34 25.02 10.59
CA LYS A 35 5.72 25.32 10.19
C LYS A 35 6.32 24.07 9.56
N ILE A 36 6.56 24.11 8.25
CA ILE A 36 7.10 22.97 7.49
C ILE A 36 8.53 23.29 7.04
N TYR A 37 9.45 22.38 7.36
CA TYR A 37 10.76 22.30 6.75
C TYR A 37 10.71 21.34 5.57
N VAL A 38 11.25 21.72 4.41
CA VAL A 38 11.38 20.84 3.25
C VAL A 38 12.82 20.36 3.17
N GLU A 39 13.05 19.10 3.46
CA GLU A 39 14.39 18.49 3.37
C GLU A 39 14.83 18.30 1.90
N PRO A 40 16.13 18.11 1.62
CA PRO A 40 16.58 17.69 0.30
C PRO A 40 15.97 16.35 -0.08
N PHE A 41 15.37 16.27 -1.28
CA PHE A 41 14.82 15.02 -1.78
C PHE A 41 15.91 14.09 -2.30
N THR A 42 15.78 12.80 -2.03
CA THR A 42 16.71 11.77 -2.51
C THR A 42 16.32 11.36 -3.93
N THR A 43 16.77 12.09 -4.94
CA THR A 43 16.55 11.78 -6.36
C THR A 43 17.87 11.71 -7.10
N GLN A 44 17.99 10.85 -8.12
CA GLN A 44 19.25 10.71 -8.88
C GLN A 44 19.61 11.93 -9.71
N GLN A 45 18.63 12.71 -10.18
CA GLN A 45 18.85 13.94 -10.93
C GLN A 45 17.79 14.99 -10.58
N GLY A 46 18.20 16.25 -10.50
CA GLY A 46 17.29 17.39 -10.36
C GLY A 46 16.67 17.56 -8.97
N SER A 47 17.26 17.01 -7.90
CA SER A 47 16.78 17.14 -6.53
C SER A 47 16.57 18.58 -6.09
N ASP A 48 17.51 19.48 -6.40
CA ASP A 48 17.45 20.89 -6.00
C ASP A 48 16.31 21.61 -6.72
N LYS A 49 16.19 21.44 -8.04
CA LYS A 49 15.08 22.03 -8.80
C LYS A 49 13.74 21.52 -8.30
N PHE A 50 13.61 20.23 -8.03
CA PHE A 50 12.38 19.66 -7.53
C PHE A 50 12.02 20.20 -6.15
N ARG A 51 13.00 20.31 -5.26
CA ARG A 51 12.82 20.92 -3.94
C ARG A 51 12.35 22.38 -4.05
N GLU A 52 12.97 23.18 -4.93
CA GLU A 52 12.57 24.55 -5.18
C GLU A 52 11.15 24.66 -5.73
N ASP A 53 10.76 23.80 -6.67
CA ASP A 53 9.41 23.74 -7.22
C ASP A 53 8.38 23.38 -6.13
N VAL A 54 8.66 22.41 -5.25
CA VAL A 54 7.80 22.06 -4.10
C VAL A 54 7.68 23.24 -3.14
N ILE A 55 8.78 23.89 -2.78
CA ILE A 55 8.79 25.09 -1.93
C ILE A 55 7.96 26.22 -2.56
N SER A 56 8.09 26.42 -3.87
CA SER A 56 7.33 27.43 -4.62
C SER A 56 5.84 27.16 -4.59
N GLU A 57 5.42 25.91 -4.74
CA GLU A 57 4.00 25.52 -4.66
C GLU A 57 3.45 25.62 -3.23
N LEU A 58 4.21 25.20 -2.22
CA LEU A 58 3.82 25.31 -0.80
C LEU A 58 3.60 26.75 -0.35
N ARG A 59 4.40 27.72 -0.86
CA ARG A 59 4.23 29.16 -0.55
C ARG A 59 2.87 29.71 -0.99
N LYS A 60 2.16 29.03 -1.87
CA LYS A 60 0.81 29.45 -2.31
C LYS A 60 -0.28 29.05 -1.33
N LEU A 61 0.04 28.20 -0.34
CA LEU A 61 -0.90 27.74 0.68
C LEU A 61 -0.89 28.69 1.88
N ASN A 62 -2.05 29.20 2.27
CA ASN A 62 -2.22 30.05 3.44
C ASN A 62 -2.13 29.27 4.78
N SER A 63 -2.25 27.96 4.74
CA SER A 63 -2.21 27.05 5.91
C SER A 63 -0.79 26.64 6.32
N VAL A 64 0.25 27.00 5.52
CA VAL A 64 1.62 26.54 5.71
C VAL A 64 2.56 27.72 5.83
N SER A 65 3.49 27.66 6.79
CA SER A 65 4.64 28.56 6.93
C SER A 65 5.93 27.77 6.72
N LEU A 66 6.74 28.18 5.76
CA LEU A 66 8.00 27.51 5.50
C LEU A 66 9.13 28.03 6.41
N VAL A 67 9.89 27.12 6.97
CA VAL A 67 11.09 27.42 7.76
C VAL A 67 12.34 26.92 7.05
N SER A 68 13.46 27.61 7.28
CA SER A 68 14.73 27.24 6.66
C SER A 68 15.58 26.26 7.46
N ASP A 69 15.18 25.99 8.69
CA ASP A 69 15.90 25.14 9.63
C ASP A 69 14.93 24.08 10.20
N GLU A 70 15.38 22.83 10.18
CA GLU A 70 14.64 21.67 10.66
C GLU A 70 14.25 21.80 12.14
N SER A 71 15.14 22.35 12.96
CA SER A 71 14.90 22.54 14.40
C SER A 71 13.76 23.52 14.72
N SER A 72 13.40 24.39 13.78
CA SER A 72 12.31 25.36 13.89
C SER A 72 10.98 24.88 13.32
N ALA A 73 10.95 23.67 12.76
CA ALA A 73 9.78 23.11 12.11
C ALA A 73 8.85 22.42 13.11
N ASP A 74 7.55 22.46 12.84
CA ASP A 74 6.56 21.57 13.46
C ASP A 74 6.49 20.23 12.73
N GLU A 75 6.75 20.25 11.42
CA GLU A 75 6.66 19.11 10.51
C GLU A 75 7.76 19.18 9.43
N ILE A 76 8.22 18.01 8.98
CA ILE A 76 9.29 17.85 7.99
C ILE A 76 8.72 17.17 6.76
N LEU A 77 8.79 17.83 5.60
CA LEU A 77 8.42 17.26 4.32
C LEU A 77 9.67 16.77 3.60
N GLY A 78 9.71 15.49 3.32
CA GLY A 78 10.82 14.86 2.64
C GLY A 78 10.38 13.71 1.74
N GLY A 79 11.35 13.02 1.19
CA GLY A 79 11.07 11.86 0.37
C GLY A 79 12.14 11.59 -0.67
N GLY A 80 11.86 10.62 -1.53
CA GLY A 80 12.78 10.20 -2.57
C GLY A 80 12.09 9.44 -3.68
N GLY A 81 12.85 9.12 -4.70
CA GLY A 81 12.38 8.34 -5.82
C GLY A 81 13.13 8.66 -7.10
N GLU A 82 12.69 8.06 -8.17
CA GLU A 82 13.31 8.22 -9.47
C GLU A 82 12.26 8.52 -10.53
N VAL A 83 12.56 9.53 -11.35
CA VAL A 83 11.76 9.88 -12.52
C VAL A 83 12.71 9.98 -13.69
N TRP A 84 12.47 9.16 -14.73
CA TRP A 84 13.33 9.12 -15.90
C TRP A 84 12.53 9.21 -17.20
N ILE A 85 13.21 9.58 -18.29
CA ILE A 85 12.59 9.67 -19.61
C ILE A 85 12.49 8.25 -20.18
N LYS A 86 11.26 7.79 -20.41
CA LYS A 86 10.95 6.51 -21.07
C LYS A 86 11.06 6.61 -22.59
N GLY A 87 10.85 7.81 -23.16
CA GLY A 87 10.83 8.08 -24.59
C GLY A 87 10.32 9.46 -24.90
N TYR A 88 10.02 9.69 -26.19
CA TYR A 88 9.49 10.97 -26.66
C TYR A 88 8.26 10.73 -27.53
N ARG A 89 7.21 11.53 -27.36
CA ARG A 89 6.08 11.59 -28.26
C ARG A 89 6.46 12.51 -29.42
N SER A 90 6.67 11.97 -30.62
CA SER A 90 6.97 12.75 -31.81
C SER A 90 5.77 13.61 -32.21
N HIS A 91 6.03 14.89 -32.52
CA HIS A 91 5.03 15.79 -33.08
C HIS A 91 4.91 15.66 -34.62
N ASN A 92 5.88 14.99 -35.29
CA ASN A 92 5.85 14.71 -36.69
C ASN A 92 6.39 13.29 -36.99
N PRO A 93 5.50 12.29 -37.22
CA PRO A 93 5.90 10.91 -37.46
C PRO A 93 6.67 10.67 -38.76
N GLN A 94 6.68 11.63 -39.70
CA GLN A 94 7.31 11.49 -41.00
C GLN A 94 8.81 11.84 -41.01
N LEU A 95 9.33 12.45 -39.98
CA LEU A 95 10.76 12.75 -39.82
C LEU A 95 11.47 11.66 -39.05
N GLY A 96 11.70 10.50 -39.68
CA GLY A 96 12.58 9.46 -39.13
C GLY A 96 14.01 9.97 -39.03
N LYS A 97 14.61 9.81 -37.83
CA LYS A 97 16.05 9.94 -37.56
C LYS A 97 16.63 11.33 -37.24
N VAL A 98 15.96 12.22 -36.57
CA VAL A 98 16.65 13.39 -35.99
C VAL A 98 16.20 13.60 -34.56
N ALA A 99 17.16 14.02 -33.70
CA ALA A 99 17.10 14.32 -32.28
C ALA A 99 15.74 14.76 -31.71
N PRO A 100 15.50 14.66 -30.40
CA PRO A 100 14.19 14.62 -29.77
C PRO A 100 13.40 15.90 -29.92
N ASN A 101 12.70 16.09 -31.03
CA ASN A 101 11.71 17.15 -31.24
C ASN A 101 10.31 16.71 -30.76
N GLY A 102 10.24 16.04 -29.61
CA GLY A 102 9.01 15.54 -29.05
C GLY A 102 8.84 15.92 -27.60
N THR A 103 7.61 15.82 -27.09
CA THR A 103 7.36 15.91 -25.65
C THR A 103 7.92 14.66 -24.98
N ALA A 104 8.77 14.83 -23.97
CA ALA A 104 9.31 13.71 -23.20
C ALA A 104 8.19 12.94 -22.50
N ILE A 105 8.26 11.63 -22.56
CA ILE A 105 7.42 10.70 -21.79
C ILE A 105 8.25 10.26 -20.60
N PHE A 106 7.76 10.61 -19.43
CA PHE A 106 8.39 10.24 -18.17
C PHE A 106 7.77 8.98 -17.58
N THR A 107 8.54 8.27 -16.78
CA THR A 107 8.07 7.17 -15.92
C THR A 107 8.84 7.25 -14.61
N GLY A 108 8.41 6.48 -13.60
CA GLY A 108 8.99 6.48 -12.28
C GLY A 108 7.99 6.92 -11.22
N PHE A 109 8.50 7.26 -10.07
CA PHE A 109 7.69 7.66 -8.92
C PHE A 109 8.51 8.53 -7.96
N LEU A 110 7.79 9.29 -7.13
CA LEU A 110 8.33 9.97 -5.95
C LEU A 110 7.47 9.60 -4.75
N SER A 111 8.09 9.01 -3.75
CA SER A 111 7.48 8.76 -2.44
C SER A 111 7.74 9.97 -1.56
N ILE A 112 6.69 10.66 -1.16
CA ILE A 112 6.76 11.88 -0.35
C ILE A 112 6.11 11.62 0.99
N GLU A 113 6.77 12.07 2.06
CA GLU A 113 6.28 11.93 3.42
C GLU A 113 6.31 13.26 4.16
N LEU A 114 5.26 13.56 4.91
CA LEU A 114 5.25 14.59 5.93
C LEU A 114 5.41 13.89 7.28
N ARG A 115 6.44 14.26 8.03
CA ARG A 115 6.76 13.66 9.33
C ARG A 115 6.67 14.72 10.41
N ASP A 116 6.35 14.32 11.65
CA ASP A 116 6.53 15.18 12.81
C ASP A 116 8.01 15.19 13.27
N THR A 117 8.32 16.01 14.25
CA THR A 117 9.68 16.12 14.82
C THR A 117 10.14 14.87 15.56
N SER A 118 9.26 13.92 15.87
CA SER A 118 9.60 12.60 16.41
C SER A 118 9.90 11.56 15.34
N GLY A 119 9.77 11.92 14.05
CA GLY A 119 9.99 11.06 12.89
C GLY A 119 8.75 10.23 12.49
N ASP A 120 7.60 10.44 13.14
CA ASP A 120 6.37 9.76 12.79
C ASP A 120 5.74 10.33 11.52
N THR A 121 5.43 9.48 10.53
CA THR A 121 4.79 9.90 9.29
C THR A 121 3.35 10.33 9.53
N LEU A 122 3.07 11.61 9.34
CA LEU A 122 1.75 12.21 9.44
C LEU A 122 0.94 12.04 8.16
N TRP A 123 1.63 12.12 7.02
CA TRP A 123 1.06 11.96 5.69
C TRP A 123 2.10 11.41 4.74
N SER A 124 1.66 10.65 3.74
CA SER A 124 2.51 10.17 2.66
C SER A 124 1.74 10.12 1.35
N TYR A 125 2.47 10.32 0.25
CA TYR A 125 1.91 10.30 -1.09
C TYR A 125 2.90 9.73 -2.09
N LEU A 126 2.42 8.86 -2.97
CA LEU A 126 3.17 8.34 -4.11
C LEU A 126 2.78 9.14 -5.34
N ALA A 127 3.65 10.04 -5.77
CA ALA A 127 3.46 10.81 -6.99
C ALA A 127 4.04 10.05 -8.19
N THR A 128 3.27 9.98 -9.28
CA THR A 128 3.72 9.43 -10.56
C THR A 128 3.68 10.51 -11.63
N PRO A 129 4.68 10.57 -12.53
CA PRO A 129 4.70 11.59 -13.56
C PRO A 129 3.53 11.42 -14.54
N PRO A 130 2.98 12.52 -15.08
CA PRO A 130 1.99 12.43 -16.14
C PRO A 130 2.59 11.77 -17.38
N ALA A 131 1.74 11.14 -18.19
CA ALA A 131 2.16 10.35 -19.36
C ALA A 131 3.01 11.15 -20.38
N ALA A 132 2.90 12.47 -20.38
CA ALA A 132 3.77 13.37 -21.14
C ALA A 132 3.85 14.71 -20.39
N SER A 133 5.04 15.23 -20.22
CA SER A 133 5.29 16.49 -19.52
C SER A 133 6.35 17.33 -20.23
N ARG A 134 6.21 18.64 -20.18
CA ARG A 134 7.25 19.60 -20.58
C ARG A 134 8.15 19.97 -19.42
N ASP A 135 7.62 19.94 -18.20
CA ASP A 135 8.35 20.20 -16.96
C ASP A 135 7.81 19.24 -15.87
N VAL A 136 8.36 18.05 -15.85
CA VAL A 136 7.94 16.98 -14.93
C VAL A 136 8.12 17.36 -13.46
N SER A 137 9.13 18.15 -13.13
CA SER A 137 9.38 18.63 -11.78
C SER A 137 8.23 19.51 -11.27
N LYS A 138 7.79 20.44 -12.10
CA LYS A 138 6.67 21.33 -11.80
C LYS A 138 5.34 20.59 -11.71
N ASP A 139 5.08 19.64 -12.63
CA ASP A 139 3.85 18.86 -12.63
C ASP A 139 3.75 18.01 -11.36
N LEU A 140 4.84 17.33 -10.97
CA LEU A 140 4.89 16.52 -9.76
C LEU A 140 4.77 17.37 -8.50
N SER A 141 5.47 18.51 -8.41
CA SER A 141 5.38 19.38 -7.25
C SER A 141 3.98 19.95 -7.06
N THR A 142 3.31 20.34 -8.16
CA THR A 142 1.90 20.78 -8.13
C THR A 142 0.98 19.67 -7.65
N GLN A 143 1.16 18.44 -8.16
CA GLN A 143 0.37 17.29 -7.75
C GLN A 143 0.53 16.98 -6.25
N ILE A 144 1.77 16.95 -5.77
CA ILE A 144 2.11 16.66 -4.37
C ILE A 144 1.52 17.71 -3.44
N VAL A 145 1.75 18.99 -3.72
CA VAL A 145 1.27 20.09 -2.87
C VAL A 145 -0.26 20.16 -2.85
N LYS A 146 -0.93 19.90 -3.98
CA LYS A 146 -2.38 19.78 -4.02
C LYS A 146 -2.87 18.66 -3.10
N LYS A 147 -2.24 17.47 -3.15
CA LYS A 147 -2.62 16.33 -2.31
C LYS A 147 -2.32 16.56 -0.83
N LEU A 148 -1.25 17.27 -0.53
CA LEU A 148 -0.94 17.69 0.83
C LEU A 148 -1.98 18.70 1.35
N ALA A 149 -2.35 19.70 0.56
CA ALA A 149 -3.36 20.68 0.94
C ALA A 149 -4.72 20.01 1.23
N GLU A 150 -5.17 19.09 0.35
CA GLU A 150 -6.38 18.28 0.58
C GLU A 150 -6.33 17.50 1.90
N SER A 151 -5.15 17.05 2.32
CA SER A 151 -4.95 16.36 3.61
C SER A 151 -4.94 17.30 4.81
N LEU A 152 -4.32 18.47 4.67
CA LEU A 152 -4.27 19.47 5.76
C LEU A 152 -5.65 20.04 6.08
N GLU A 153 -6.50 20.24 5.08
CA GLU A 153 -7.89 20.67 5.26
C GLU A 153 -8.76 19.63 5.98
N GLN A 154 -8.42 18.33 5.89
CA GLN A 154 -9.12 17.23 6.54
C GLN A 154 -8.63 16.95 7.97
N THR A 155 -7.55 17.59 8.41
CA THR A 155 -6.89 17.32 9.69
C THR A 155 -7.23 18.37 10.74
N GLU A 156 -8.51 18.66 10.96
CA GLU A 156 -8.97 19.37 12.17
C GLU A 156 -9.22 18.36 13.31
N ALA A 157 -8.15 17.85 13.92
CA ALA A 157 -8.22 17.30 15.27
C ALA A 157 -6.86 17.60 15.97
N PRO A 158 -6.86 18.04 17.23
CA PRO A 158 -5.64 18.48 17.89
C PRO A 158 -4.68 17.32 18.05
N SER A 159 -3.46 17.51 17.60
CA SER A 159 -2.33 16.65 17.94
C SER A 159 -1.91 16.95 19.38
N GLU A 160 -2.56 16.32 20.35
CA GLU A 160 -1.99 16.23 21.68
C GLU A 160 -0.85 15.21 21.62
N THR A 161 0.37 15.66 21.76
CA THR A 161 1.53 14.88 22.16
C THR A 161 1.39 14.53 23.65
N SER A 162 0.32 13.80 24.00
CA SER A 162 0.23 13.11 25.28
C SER A 162 0.54 11.64 25.02
N SER A 163 1.39 11.06 25.84
CA SER A 163 1.59 9.61 25.88
C SER A 163 0.23 8.94 25.92
N LEU A 164 -0.10 8.13 24.90
CA LEU A 164 -1.37 7.43 24.88
C LEU A 164 -1.52 6.57 26.15
N PRO A 165 -2.72 6.50 26.74
CA PRO A 165 -3.00 5.63 27.87
C PRO A 165 -2.57 4.19 27.58
N GLN A 166 -2.21 3.43 28.63
CA GLN A 166 -1.93 2.01 28.47
C GLN A 166 -3.14 1.29 27.85
N PRO A 167 -2.95 0.41 26.86
CA PRO A 167 -4.06 -0.29 26.23
C PRO A 167 -4.71 -1.25 27.23
N THR A 168 -6.04 -1.32 27.17
CA THR A 168 -6.80 -2.32 27.93
C THR A 168 -6.92 -3.64 27.17
N THR A 169 -6.85 -3.59 25.84
CA THR A 169 -6.91 -4.77 24.95
C THR A 169 -5.75 -4.75 23.98
N ILE A 170 -5.02 -5.86 23.88
CA ILE A 170 -3.94 -6.06 22.91
C ILE A 170 -4.36 -7.17 21.95
N LEU A 171 -4.41 -6.83 20.66
CA LEU A 171 -4.58 -7.78 19.57
C LEU A 171 -3.21 -8.12 18.99
N GLN A 172 -2.98 -9.41 18.79
CA GLN A 172 -1.75 -9.92 18.19
C GLN A 172 -2.07 -10.55 16.83
N GLY A 173 -1.39 -10.12 15.79
CA GLY A 173 -1.49 -10.68 14.46
C GLY A 173 -0.15 -11.16 13.93
N ALA A 174 -0.19 -12.06 12.96
CA ALA A 174 0.99 -12.50 12.22
C ALA A 174 0.62 -12.94 10.80
N GLY A 175 1.56 -12.89 9.87
CA GLY A 175 1.31 -13.40 8.53
C GLY A 175 2.06 -12.72 7.41
N ALA A 176 1.36 -12.50 6.30
CA ALA A 176 1.88 -11.97 5.05
C ALA A 176 2.75 -10.72 5.23
N THR A 177 3.88 -10.68 4.53
CA THR A 177 4.72 -9.47 4.44
C THR A 177 4.16 -8.48 3.42
N PHE A 178 3.35 -8.93 2.48
CA PHE A 178 2.74 -8.15 1.41
C PHE A 178 2.01 -6.89 1.94
N PRO A 179 1.07 -6.95 2.91
CA PRO A 179 0.33 -5.79 3.39
C PRO A 179 1.06 -5.03 4.50
N TYR A 180 2.26 -5.44 4.91
CA TYR A 180 2.89 -4.91 6.12
C TYR A 180 3.03 -3.38 6.14
N PRO A 181 3.44 -2.71 5.05
CA PRO A 181 3.52 -1.24 5.03
C PRO A 181 2.20 -0.53 5.35
N VAL A 182 1.07 -1.03 4.83
CA VAL A 182 -0.24 -0.44 5.10
C VAL A 182 -0.77 -0.85 6.48
N TYR A 183 -0.51 -2.07 6.94
CA TYR A 183 -0.92 -2.53 8.27
C TYR A 183 -0.23 -1.74 9.37
N GLU A 184 1.07 -1.51 9.28
CA GLU A 184 1.81 -0.69 10.24
C GLU A 184 1.20 0.71 10.37
N LYS A 185 0.87 1.34 9.24
CA LYS A 185 0.20 2.65 9.21
C LYS A 185 -1.19 2.59 9.83
N TRP A 186 -1.97 1.57 9.50
CA TRP A 186 -3.32 1.40 10.02
C TRP A 186 -3.34 1.19 11.53
N PHE A 187 -2.50 0.31 12.06
CA PHE A 187 -2.44 0.01 13.50
C PHE A 187 -2.02 1.24 14.31
N ARG A 188 -1.05 2.01 13.82
CA ARG A 188 -0.63 3.28 14.43
C ARG A 188 -1.78 4.30 14.43
N ASN A 189 -2.45 4.51 13.31
CA ASN A 189 -3.54 5.48 13.18
C ASN A 189 -4.80 5.04 13.95
N TYR A 190 -5.10 3.75 13.96
CA TYR A 190 -6.20 3.20 14.75
C TYR A 190 -5.96 3.38 16.25
N ARG A 191 -4.73 3.12 16.72
CA ARG A 191 -4.32 3.34 18.12
C ARG A 191 -4.48 4.79 18.55
N ARG A 192 -4.15 5.76 17.69
CA ARG A 192 -4.36 7.19 17.99
C ARG A 192 -5.84 7.53 18.16
N LYS A 193 -6.72 6.91 17.40
CA LYS A 193 -8.17 7.10 17.45
C LYS A 193 -8.83 6.32 18.59
N ASN A 194 -8.34 5.13 18.87
CA ASN A 194 -8.86 4.22 19.88
C ASN A 194 -7.74 3.79 20.83
N SER A 195 -7.45 4.63 21.81
CA SER A 195 -6.34 4.46 22.76
C SER A 195 -6.45 3.21 23.65
N ALA A 196 -7.65 2.63 23.77
CA ALA A 196 -7.87 1.41 24.55
C ALA A 196 -7.37 0.14 23.83
N ILE A 197 -7.21 0.19 22.50
CA ILE A 197 -6.84 -0.99 21.71
C ILE A 197 -5.45 -0.80 21.10
N GLN A 198 -4.56 -1.75 21.31
CA GLN A 198 -3.28 -1.84 20.62
C GLN A 198 -3.26 -3.07 19.72
N ILE A 199 -2.80 -2.93 18.49
CA ILE A 199 -2.60 -4.03 17.55
C ILE A 199 -1.12 -4.18 17.27
N THR A 200 -0.60 -5.40 17.42
CA THR A 200 0.76 -5.77 17.06
C THR A 200 0.73 -6.79 15.93
N TYR A 201 1.72 -6.73 15.04
CA TYR A 201 1.76 -7.62 13.89
C TYR A 201 3.19 -8.07 13.59
N LYS A 202 3.35 -9.38 13.30
CA LYS A 202 4.62 -9.98 12.92
C LYS A 202 4.56 -10.40 11.44
N PRO A 203 5.32 -9.73 10.54
CA PRO A 203 5.36 -10.08 9.12
C PRO A 203 6.29 -11.28 8.87
N VAL A 204 5.83 -12.47 9.20
CA VAL A 204 6.61 -13.73 9.19
C VAL A 204 6.33 -14.63 7.99
N GLY A 205 5.53 -14.15 7.02
CA GLY A 205 5.03 -14.93 5.88
C GLY A 205 3.65 -15.53 6.15
N SER A 206 2.88 -15.74 5.07
CA SER A 206 1.48 -16.18 5.15
C SER A 206 1.35 -17.52 5.86
N GLU A 207 2.16 -18.51 5.50
CA GLU A 207 2.10 -19.83 6.14
C GLU A 207 2.35 -19.77 7.64
N ALA A 208 3.46 -19.14 8.06
CA ALA A 208 3.83 -19.05 9.46
C ALA A 208 2.78 -18.30 10.29
N GLY A 209 2.18 -17.23 9.72
CA GLY A 209 1.11 -16.51 10.38
C GLY A 209 -0.17 -17.33 10.53
N ILE A 210 -0.58 -18.06 9.50
CA ILE A 210 -1.75 -18.94 9.57
C ILE A 210 -1.50 -20.12 10.53
N ARG A 211 -0.28 -20.70 10.55
CA ARG A 211 0.05 -21.72 11.56
C ARG A 211 -0.04 -21.20 12.99
N GLN A 212 0.41 -19.96 13.26
CA GLN A 212 0.26 -19.32 14.55
C GLN A 212 -1.23 -19.09 14.90
N LEU A 213 -2.06 -18.72 13.93
CA LEU A 213 -3.51 -18.59 14.12
C LEU A 213 -4.16 -19.94 14.46
N LEU A 214 -3.84 -20.98 13.71
CA LEU A 214 -4.34 -22.35 13.93
C LEU A 214 -3.93 -22.89 15.31
N ALA A 215 -2.75 -22.49 15.82
CA ALA A 215 -2.25 -22.82 17.14
C ALA A 215 -2.79 -21.89 18.26
N ASN A 216 -3.69 -20.95 17.94
CA ASN A 216 -4.21 -19.92 18.85
C ASN A 216 -3.11 -19.07 19.54
N SER A 217 -1.96 -18.91 18.87
CA SER A 217 -0.84 -18.08 19.37
C SER A 217 -0.99 -16.61 19.00
N VAL A 218 -1.90 -16.29 18.10
CA VAL A 218 -2.29 -14.93 17.67
C VAL A 218 -3.80 -14.83 17.51
N ASP A 219 -4.32 -13.60 17.55
CA ASP A 219 -5.77 -13.33 17.48
C ASP A 219 -6.27 -13.29 16.05
N PHE A 220 -5.38 -12.95 15.08
CA PHE A 220 -5.68 -12.97 13.65
C PHE A 220 -4.45 -13.31 12.82
N GLY A 221 -4.68 -13.89 11.66
CA GLY A 221 -3.66 -14.14 10.66
C GLY A 221 -3.80 -13.19 9.46
N ALA A 222 -2.79 -13.11 8.60
CA ALA A 222 -2.94 -12.50 7.29
C ALA A 222 -2.26 -13.34 6.20
N SER A 223 -2.91 -13.43 5.03
CA SER A 223 -2.44 -14.21 3.89
C SER A 223 -2.84 -13.58 2.57
N ASP A 224 -1.95 -13.68 1.56
CA ASP A 224 -2.26 -13.31 0.18
C ASP A 224 -2.75 -14.52 -0.64
N SER A 225 -2.98 -15.66 0.04
CA SER A 225 -3.62 -16.84 -0.52
C SER A 225 -5.03 -17.01 0.06
N PRO A 226 -6.07 -17.11 -0.78
CA PRO A 226 -7.41 -17.46 -0.33
C PRO A 226 -7.50 -18.91 0.14
N GLU A 227 -6.53 -19.75 -0.22
CA GLU A 227 -6.48 -21.18 0.10
C GLU A 227 -5.61 -21.51 1.32
N ALA A 228 -5.09 -20.50 2.04
CA ALA A 228 -4.09 -20.69 3.09
C ALA A 228 -4.53 -21.66 4.20
N ILE A 229 -5.78 -21.62 4.65
CA ILE A 229 -6.31 -22.57 5.63
C ILE A 229 -6.49 -23.95 4.98
N HIS A 230 -7.01 -24.00 3.74
CA HIS A 230 -7.23 -25.25 3.02
C HIS A 230 -5.93 -26.03 2.79
N GLU A 231 -4.84 -25.31 2.44
CA GLU A 231 -3.52 -25.96 2.26
C GLU A 231 -2.95 -26.52 3.57
N LEU A 232 -3.21 -25.88 4.71
CA LEU A 232 -2.57 -26.20 5.99
C LEU A 232 -3.44 -27.07 6.91
N ALA A 233 -4.74 -26.89 6.88
CA ALA A 233 -5.70 -27.55 7.75
C ALA A 233 -7.11 -27.56 7.11
N PRO A 234 -7.36 -28.32 6.04
CA PRO A 234 -8.61 -28.28 5.28
C PRO A 234 -9.85 -28.58 6.13
N GLU A 235 -9.72 -29.42 7.15
CA GLU A 235 -10.80 -29.77 8.07
C GLU A 235 -11.21 -28.62 9.01
N GLN A 236 -10.37 -27.60 9.15
CA GLN A 236 -10.61 -26.45 10.01
C GLN A 236 -11.10 -25.21 9.25
N GLU A 237 -11.13 -25.24 7.93
CA GLU A 237 -11.40 -24.08 7.08
C GLU A 237 -12.67 -23.33 7.48
N LYS A 238 -13.76 -24.05 7.79
CA LYS A 238 -15.06 -23.47 8.17
C LYS A 238 -15.05 -22.75 9.53
N LYS A 239 -13.98 -22.89 10.33
CA LYS A 239 -13.84 -22.22 11.63
C LYS A 239 -13.27 -20.82 11.49
N TYR A 240 -12.89 -20.39 10.29
CA TYR A 240 -12.25 -19.11 10.05
C TYR A 240 -13.00 -18.28 9.02
N LEU A 241 -12.98 -16.98 9.22
CA LEU A 241 -13.53 -15.98 8.31
C LEU A 241 -12.38 -15.23 7.63
N PHE A 242 -12.54 -14.96 6.35
CA PHE A 242 -11.59 -14.23 5.54
C PHE A 242 -12.15 -12.85 5.22
N PHE A 243 -11.40 -11.81 5.53
CA PHE A 243 -11.74 -10.43 5.23
C PHE A 243 -10.67 -9.84 4.32
N PRO A 244 -10.95 -9.58 3.03
CA PRO A 244 -10.05 -8.81 2.19
C PRO A 244 -9.67 -7.49 2.87
N SER A 245 -8.41 -7.13 2.84
CA SER A 245 -7.94 -5.89 3.47
C SER A 245 -7.50 -4.85 2.45
N VAL A 246 -6.70 -5.26 1.49
CA VAL A 246 -6.22 -4.43 0.37
C VAL A 246 -6.07 -5.28 -0.88
N VAL A 247 -5.96 -4.59 -2.02
CA VAL A 247 -5.51 -5.18 -3.28
C VAL A 247 -4.16 -4.63 -3.64
N GLY A 248 -3.27 -5.47 -4.11
CA GLY A 248 -1.95 -5.09 -4.61
C GLY A 248 -1.55 -5.95 -5.80
N ALA A 249 -0.28 -5.85 -6.17
CA ALA A 249 0.30 -6.60 -7.27
C ALA A 249 1.63 -7.24 -6.88
N VAL A 250 1.95 -8.36 -7.50
CA VAL A 250 3.29 -8.95 -7.47
C VAL A 250 3.99 -8.61 -8.78
N VAL A 251 5.16 -8.00 -8.68
CA VAL A 251 5.91 -7.56 -9.85
C VAL A 251 7.22 -8.33 -10.01
N PRO A 252 7.57 -8.74 -11.25
CA PRO A 252 8.92 -9.21 -11.53
C PRO A 252 9.88 -8.03 -11.37
N VAL A 253 10.92 -8.23 -10.57
CA VAL A 253 12.00 -7.26 -10.36
C VAL A 253 13.31 -7.83 -10.89
N VAL A 254 14.11 -6.97 -11.53
CA VAL A 254 15.32 -7.38 -12.22
C VAL A 254 16.51 -6.47 -11.89
N ASN A 255 17.69 -7.04 -11.90
CA ASN A 255 18.94 -6.30 -11.81
C ASN A 255 19.79 -6.55 -13.05
N LEU A 256 19.62 -5.71 -14.07
CA LEU A 256 20.34 -5.77 -15.33
C LEU A 256 21.07 -4.44 -15.60
N PRO A 257 22.30 -4.28 -15.11
CA PRO A 257 23.08 -3.08 -15.37
C PRO A 257 23.29 -2.84 -16.87
N GLY A 258 23.09 -1.60 -17.31
CA GLY A 258 23.31 -1.19 -18.70
C GLY A 258 22.16 -1.51 -19.66
N VAL A 259 21.07 -2.12 -19.21
CA VAL A 259 19.85 -2.29 -19.99
C VAL A 259 18.87 -1.17 -19.63
N PRO A 260 18.66 -0.18 -20.51
CA PRO A 260 17.73 0.92 -20.22
C PRO A 260 16.28 0.47 -20.38
N GLY A 261 15.47 0.79 -19.38
CA GLY A 261 14.01 0.68 -19.47
C GLY A 261 13.43 -0.63 -18.99
N ASP A 262 12.10 -0.71 -19.08
CA ASP A 262 11.29 -1.80 -18.54
C ASP A 262 11.40 -3.04 -19.42
N ILE A 263 11.90 -4.12 -18.87
CA ILE A 263 11.83 -5.42 -19.51
C ILE A 263 10.37 -5.88 -19.55
N ALA A 264 10.01 -6.50 -20.65
CA ALA A 264 8.68 -7.07 -20.86
C ALA A 264 8.77 -8.60 -20.80
N PHE A 265 7.92 -9.20 -19.98
CA PHE A 265 7.83 -10.66 -19.87
C PHE A 265 6.49 -11.18 -20.43
N THR A 266 6.59 -12.23 -21.23
CA THR A 266 5.44 -13.07 -21.54
C THR A 266 5.25 -14.13 -20.46
N PRO A 267 4.04 -14.72 -20.32
CA PRO A 267 3.81 -15.82 -19.40
C PRO A 267 4.77 -16.99 -19.61
N GLU A 268 5.04 -17.32 -20.88
CA GLU A 268 5.94 -18.40 -21.28
C GLU A 268 7.39 -18.11 -20.87
N ALA A 269 7.81 -16.84 -20.99
CA ALA A 269 9.15 -16.42 -20.57
C ALA A 269 9.31 -16.54 -19.06
N LEU A 270 8.37 -16.04 -18.26
CA LEU A 270 8.41 -16.15 -16.81
C LEU A 270 8.39 -17.62 -16.35
N ALA A 271 7.46 -18.42 -16.88
CA ALA A 271 7.42 -19.85 -16.57
C ALA A 271 8.73 -20.54 -16.96
N GLY A 272 9.27 -20.27 -18.15
CA GLY A 272 10.53 -20.85 -18.64
C GLY A 272 11.74 -20.51 -17.77
N ILE A 273 11.81 -19.27 -17.26
CA ILE A 273 12.87 -18.83 -16.34
C ILE A 273 12.76 -19.60 -15.01
N TYR A 274 11.59 -19.61 -14.38
CA TYR A 274 11.39 -20.24 -13.08
C TYR A 274 11.38 -21.78 -13.13
N LEU A 275 11.15 -22.38 -14.32
CA LEU A 275 11.39 -23.80 -14.59
C LEU A 275 12.86 -24.13 -14.87
N GLY A 276 13.75 -23.13 -14.94
CA GLY A 276 15.17 -23.31 -15.25
C GLY A 276 15.45 -23.66 -16.71
N LYS A 277 14.50 -23.44 -17.64
CA LYS A 277 14.65 -23.67 -19.07
C LYS A 277 15.30 -22.50 -19.78
N ILE A 278 14.90 -21.27 -19.46
CA ILE A 278 15.52 -20.03 -19.94
C ILE A 278 16.56 -19.64 -18.90
N LYS A 279 17.83 -19.73 -19.30
CA LYS A 279 18.97 -19.54 -18.40
C LYS A 279 19.77 -18.28 -18.67
N LYS A 280 19.54 -17.62 -19.82
CA LYS A 280 20.28 -16.43 -20.23
C LYS A 280 19.33 -15.29 -20.59
N TRP A 281 19.77 -14.07 -20.33
CA TRP A 281 18.97 -12.88 -20.63
C TRP A 281 18.78 -12.64 -22.14
N ASN A 282 19.75 -13.04 -22.98
CA ASN A 282 19.65 -12.94 -24.43
C ASN A 282 18.91 -14.11 -25.09
N ASP A 283 18.19 -14.93 -24.32
CA ASP A 283 17.37 -16.01 -24.86
C ASP A 283 16.39 -15.47 -25.94
N PRO A 284 16.21 -16.18 -27.07
CA PRO A 284 15.33 -15.73 -28.16
C PRO A 284 13.91 -15.39 -27.72
N ILE A 285 13.33 -16.08 -26.74
CA ILE A 285 11.98 -15.82 -26.20
C ILE A 285 11.94 -14.43 -25.53
N LEU A 286 12.97 -14.13 -24.72
CA LEU A 286 13.10 -12.81 -24.07
C LEU A 286 13.39 -11.71 -25.09
N ALA A 287 14.30 -11.95 -26.03
CA ALA A 287 14.64 -10.99 -27.06
C ALA A 287 13.45 -10.64 -27.97
N HIS A 288 12.59 -11.62 -28.27
CA HIS A 288 11.37 -11.39 -29.07
C HIS A 288 10.36 -10.47 -28.37
N ALA A 289 10.20 -10.63 -27.06
CA ALA A 289 9.30 -9.77 -26.25
C ALA A 289 9.87 -8.35 -26.03
N ASN A 290 11.20 -8.19 -26.19
CA ASN A 290 11.95 -6.97 -25.90
C ASN A 290 12.64 -6.39 -27.15
N ARG A 291 11.94 -6.39 -28.30
CA ARG A 291 12.46 -5.81 -29.54
C ARG A 291 12.85 -4.35 -29.33
N GLY A 292 14.11 -4.04 -29.59
CA GLY A 292 14.70 -2.71 -29.38
C GLY A 292 15.54 -2.58 -28.12
N LEU A 293 15.54 -3.59 -27.21
CA LEU A 293 16.50 -3.70 -26.13
C LEU A 293 17.62 -4.70 -26.51
N ARG A 294 18.85 -4.34 -26.23
CA ARG A 294 19.97 -5.26 -26.36
C ARG A 294 20.14 -5.99 -25.03
N LEU A 295 19.55 -7.16 -24.91
CA LEU A 295 19.70 -8.00 -23.73
C LEU A 295 21.11 -8.62 -23.71
N PRO A 296 21.82 -8.63 -22.56
CA PRO A 296 23.19 -9.12 -22.45
C PRO A 296 23.26 -10.65 -22.51
N ASP A 297 24.41 -11.17 -22.94
CA ASP A 297 24.73 -12.59 -22.75
C ASP A 297 25.19 -12.82 -21.31
N LEU A 298 24.22 -12.86 -20.41
CA LEU A 298 24.40 -12.99 -18.97
C LEU A 298 23.45 -14.07 -18.44
N ASP A 299 23.93 -14.89 -17.53
CA ASP A 299 23.14 -15.93 -16.90
C ASP A 299 22.08 -15.31 -16.00
N ILE A 300 20.89 -15.92 -15.98
CA ILE A 300 19.78 -15.51 -15.12
C ILE A 300 19.93 -16.17 -13.75
N THR A 301 20.03 -15.36 -12.71
CA THR A 301 19.89 -15.83 -11.32
C THR A 301 18.46 -15.62 -10.85
N VAL A 302 17.71 -16.71 -10.72
CA VAL A 302 16.34 -16.66 -10.16
C VAL A 302 16.42 -16.47 -8.66
N VAL A 303 15.58 -15.58 -8.12
CA VAL A 303 15.42 -15.37 -6.68
C VAL A 303 13.97 -15.63 -6.31
N HIS A 304 13.74 -16.45 -5.27
CA HIS A 304 12.42 -16.80 -4.80
C HIS A 304 12.34 -16.78 -3.26
N ARG A 305 11.13 -16.88 -2.73
CA ARG A 305 10.90 -16.89 -1.28
C ARG A 305 11.35 -18.20 -0.65
N ALA A 306 12.01 -18.10 0.50
CA ALA A 306 12.37 -19.22 1.36
C ALA A 306 11.24 -19.60 2.32
N ASP A 307 10.45 -18.61 2.72
CA ASP A 307 9.33 -18.77 3.65
C ASP A 307 8.04 -19.14 2.92
N GLY A 308 7.09 -19.74 3.63
CA GLY A 308 5.74 -19.98 3.13
C GLY A 308 5.00 -18.67 2.89
N SER A 309 4.84 -18.30 1.63
CA SER A 309 4.57 -16.94 1.20
C SER A 309 3.29 -16.82 0.37
N GLY A 310 2.41 -15.90 0.77
CA GLY A 310 1.26 -15.50 -0.05
C GLY A 310 1.68 -14.82 -1.34
N THR A 311 2.78 -14.04 -1.34
CA THR A 311 3.35 -13.46 -2.56
C THR A 311 3.80 -14.56 -3.54
N SER A 312 4.39 -15.66 -3.02
CA SER A 312 4.69 -16.86 -3.84
C SER A 312 3.41 -17.52 -4.35
N TYR A 313 2.37 -17.60 -3.52
CA TYR A 313 1.08 -18.11 -3.96
C TYR A 313 0.53 -17.29 -5.15
N ALA A 314 0.45 -15.96 -5.01
CA ALA A 314 -0.05 -15.08 -6.08
C ALA A 314 0.77 -15.20 -7.37
N TRP A 315 2.10 -15.32 -7.26
CA TRP A 315 3.01 -15.55 -8.37
C TRP A 315 2.76 -16.90 -9.05
N THR A 316 2.70 -17.97 -8.27
CA THR A 316 2.53 -19.35 -8.79
C THR A 316 1.11 -19.63 -9.25
N ASP A 317 0.10 -18.99 -8.69
CA ASP A 317 -1.28 -19.02 -9.18
C ASP A 317 -1.38 -18.39 -10.57
N TYR A 318 -0.77 -17.23 -10.78
CA TYR A 318 -0.66 -16.63 -12.10
C TYR A 318 0.06 -17.57 -13.09
N LEU A 319 1.23 -18.07 -12.73
CA LEU A 319 1.98 -18.98 -13.61
C LEU A 319 1.20 -20.26 -13.92
N SER A 320 0.42 -20.79 -12.96
CA SER A 320 -0.44 -21.97 -13.16
C SER A 320 -1.60 -21.72 -14.11
N LYS A 321 -2.14 -20.50 -14.12
CA LYS A 321 -3.20 -20.08 -15.04
C LYS A 321 -2.68 -19.82 -16.45
N ALA A 322 -1.47 -19.27 -16.54
CA ALA A 322 -0.89 -18.79 -17.78
C ALA A 322 0.01 -19.83 -18.50
N SER A 323 0.48 -20.87 -17.78
CA SER A 323 1.36 -21.93 -18.30
C SER A 323 0.88 -23.32 -17.87
N PRO A 324 0.35 -24.14 -18.80
CA PRO A 324 -0.02 -25.53 -18.51
C PRO A 324 1.14 -26.37 -17.98
N GLU A 325 2.35 -26.09 -18.45
CA GLU A 325 3.55 -26.80 -18.00
C GLU A 325 3.86 -26.48 -16.54
N TRP A 326 3.85 -25.19 -16.15
CA TRP A 326 4.03 -24.78 -14.76
C TRP A 326 2.97 -25.44 -13.86
N LYS A 327 1.70 -25.38 -14.30
CA LYS A 327 0.58 -25.97 -13.57
C LYS A 327 0.80 -27.44 -13.25
N THR A 328 1.36 -28.19 -14.20
CA THR A 328 1.59 -29.64 -14.06
C THR A 328 2.81 -29.95 -13.19
N GLN A 329 3.89 -29.16 -13.31
CA GLN A 329 5.17 -29.46 -12.66
C GLN A 329 5.27 -28.89 -11.25
N VAL A 330 4.69 -27.70 -11.01
CA VAL A 330 4.85 -26.97 -9.76
C VAL A 330 3.48 -26.65 -9.11
N GLY A 331 2.55 -26.10 -9.89
CA GLY A 331 1.24 -25.66 -9.41
C GLY A 331 1.28 -24.34 -8.64
N ALA A 332 0.16 -24.01 -7.97
CA ALA A 332 0.02 -22.87 -7.09
C ALA A 332 0.13 -23.31 -5.63
N SER A 333 0.97 -22.67 -4.83
CA SER A 333 1.16 -23.01 -3.42
C SER A 333 1.83 -21.86 -2.65
N LEU A 334 1.63 -21.86 -1.33
CA LEU A 334 2.39 -21.02 -0.39
C LEU A 334 3.86 -21.42 -0.33
N THR A 335 4.15 -22.73 -0.52
CA THR A 335 5.48 -23.33 -0.46
C THR A 335 5.78 -24.17 -1.70
N PRO A 336 5.87 -23.54 -2.88
CA PRO A 336 6.12 -24.28 -4.12
C PRO A 336 7.51 -24.95 -4.09
N LYS A 337 7.61 -26.12 -4.72
CA LYS A 337 8.90 -26.78 -4.94
C LYS A 337 9.60 -26.11 -6.12
N TRP A 338 10.42 -25.12 -5.82
CA TRP A 338 11.12 -24.35 -6.83
C TRP A 338 12.11 -25.21 -7.63
N PRO A 339 12.00 -25.26 -8.98
CA PRO A 339 12.94 -26.04 -9.80
C PRO A 339 14.36 -25.45 -9.81
N THR A 340 14.51 -24.15 -9.60
CA THR A 340 15.79 -23.45 -9.63
C THR A 340 15.69 -22.15 -8.83
N GLY A 341 16.82 -21.59 -8.46
CA GLY A 341 16.93 -20.27 -7.85
C GLY A 341 17.63 -20.24 -6.51
N ARG A 342 17.73 -19.05 -5.96
CA ARG A 342 18.26 -18.73 -4.64
C ARG A 342 17.12 -18.27 -3.74
N GLU A 343 17.20 -18.64 -2.50
CA GLU A 343 16.19 -18.38 -1.49
C GLU A 343 16.43 -17.07 -0.74
N ALA A 344 15.34 -16.34 -0.44
CA ALA A 344 15.37 -15.15 0.40
C ALA A 344 14.08 -15.03 1.23
N ASN A 345 14.19 -14.56 2.48
CA ASN A 345 13.06 -14.43 3.39
C ASN A 345 12.32 -13.11 3.20
N GLY A 346 11.00 -13.17 3.07
CA GLY A 346 10.14 -12.00 2.95
C GLY A 346 10.31 -11.22 1.64
N ASN A 347 9.47 -10.22 1.42
CA ASN A 347 9.65 -9.29 0.30
C ASN A 347 10.94 -8.48 0.42
N ASP A 348 11.34 -8.09 1.65
CA ASP A 348 12.59 -7.36 1.89
C ASP A 348 13.82 -8.16 1.51
N GLY A 349 13.88 -9.46 1.88
CA GLY A 349 15.00 -10.33 1.53
C GLY A 349 15.15 -10.54 0.04
N VAL A 350 14.03 -10.75 -0.69
CA VAL A 350 14.04 -10.84 -2.16
C VAL A 350 14.50 -9.52 -2.77
N SER A 351 13.96 -8.39 -2.30
CA SER A 351 14.36 -7.04 -2.76
C SER A 351 15.87 -6.83 -2.62
N LYS A 352 16.42 -7.14 -1.45
CA LYS A 352 17.83 -6.99 -1.15
C LYS A 352 18.70 -7.88 -2.07
N LEU A 353 18.35 -9.17 -2.17
CA LEU A 353 19.15 -10.12 -2.97
C LEU A 353 19.14 -9.76 -4.45
N VAL A 354 18.00 -9.31 -4.99
CA VAL A 354 17.91 -8.83 -6.38
C VAL A 354 18.74 -7.56 -6.57
N HIS A 355 18.69 -6.63 -5.64
CA HIS A 355 19.46 -5.39 -5.71
C HIS A 355 20.98 -5.66 -5.73
N GLU A 356 21.45 -6.62 -4.95
CA GLU A 356 22.89 -6.96 -4.82
C GLU A 356 23.41 -7.86 -5.94
N GLN A 357 22.55 -8.65 -6.60
CA GLN A 357 22.95 -9.67 -7.56
C GLN A 357 22.68 -9.24 -9.00
N SER A 358 23.73 -8.85 -9.73
CA SER A 358 23.62 -8.59 -11.18
C SER A 358 23.15 -9.84 -11.93
N GLY A 359 22.29 -9.68 -12.93
CA GLY A 359 21.71 -10.76 -13.71
C GLY A 359 20.55 -11.46 -13.01
N SER A 360 20.07 -10.95 -11.86
CA SER A 360 18.99 -11.59 -11.14
C SER A 360 17.61 -11.16 -11.60
N ILE A 361 16.64 -12.06 -11.38
CA ILE A 361 15.21 -11.84 -11.43
C ILE A 361 14.57 -12.38 -10.16
N GLY A 362 13.72 -11.60 -9.54
CA GLY A 362 12.86 -12.01 -8.42
C GLY A 362 11.44 -11.53 -8.61
N TYR A 363 10.61 -11.74 -7.60
CA TYR A 363 9.26 -11.19 -7.53
C TYR A 363 9.01 -10.65 -6.12
N VAL A 364 8.39 -9.49 -6.05
CA VAL A 364 8.01 -8.85 -4.79
C VAL A 364 6.64 -8.19 -4.92
N GLU A 365 6.02 -7.87 -3.81
CA GLU A 365 4.87 -6.99 -3.82
C GLU A 365 5.28 -5.59 -4.33
N PHE A 366 4.39 -4.93 -5.06
CA PHE A 366 4.67 -3.71 -5.83
C PHE A 366 5.23 -2.56 -4.99
N THR A 367 4.74 -2.36 -3.76
CA THR A 367 5.24 -1.28 -2.90
C THR A 367 6.67 -1.52 -2.42
N PHE A 368 7.09 -2.78 -2.29
CA PHE A 368 8.49 -3.11 -1.99
C PHE A 368 9.41 -2.81 -3.17
N ALA A 369 8.95 -3.02 -4.41
CA ALA A 369 9.73 -2.60 -5.59
C ALA A 369 9.90 -1.09 -5.61
N LEU A 370 8.85 -0.32 -5.32
CA LEU A 370 8.89 1.14 -5.24
C LEU A 370 9.82 1.60 -4.11
N LYS A 371 9.61 1.12 -2.89
CA LYS A 371 10.37 1.52 -1.71
C LYS A 371 11.88 1.22 -1.82
N ASN A 372 12.23 0.09 -2.45
CA ASN A 372 13.62 -0.34 -2.61
C ASN A 372 14.23 0.07 -3.97
N HIS A 373 13.56 0.94 -4.73
CA HIS A 373 14.01 1.45 -6.03
C HIS A 373 14.41 0.34 -7.02
N LEU A 374 13.66 -0.77 -7.02
CA LEU A 374 13.93 -1.88 -7.92
C LEU A 374 13.32 -1.63 -9.30
N ASN A 375 14.04 -2.03 -10.35
CA ASN A 375 13.47 -2.04 -11.69
C ASN A 375 12.44 -3.16 -11.78
N TYR A 376 11.17 -2.81 -11.88
CA TYR A 376 10.09 -3.75 -12.08
C TYR A 376 9.62 -3.76 -13.53
N SER A 377 9.14 -4.90 -13.97
CA SER A 377 8.95 -5.22 -15.38
C SER A 377 7.48 -5.26 -15.77
N ARG A 378 7.22 -5.08 -17.07
CA ARG A 378 5.89 -5.27 -17.65
C ARG A 378 5.61 -6.74 -17.86
N VAL A 379 4.35 -7.13 -17.68
CA VAL A 379 3.90 -8.50 -17.89
C VAL A 379 2.79 -8.52 -18.92
N ARG A 380 2.83 -9.48 -19.86
CA ARG A 380 1.79 -9.65 -20.87
C ARG A 380 0.55 -10.25 -20.24
N ASN A 381 -0.56 -9.54 -20.32
CA ASN A 381 -1.86 -9.97 -19.82
C ASN A 381 -2.55 -10.94 -20.82
N ARG A 382 -3.71 -11.47 -20.41
CA ARG A 382 -4.53 -12.36 -21.22
C ARG A 382 -5.01 -11.75 -22.53
N ASN A 383 -5.12 -10.42 -22.61
CA ASN A 383 -5.49 -9.68 -23.84
C ASN A 383 -4.29 -9.45 -24.78
N GLY A 384 -3.09 -9.91 -24.43
CA GLY A 384 -1.88 -9.74 -25.24
C GLY A 384 -1.12 -8.43 -25.01
N GLU A 385 -1.56 -7.59 -24.07
CA GLU A 385 -0.95 -6.30 -23.77
C GLU A 385 0.15 -6.43 -22.74
N PHE A 386 1.29 -5.73 -22.93
CA PHE A 386 2.32 -5.61 -21.89
C PHE A 386 1.96 -4.48 -20.94
N VAL A 387 1.56 -4.82 -19.73
CA VAL A 387 1.04 -3.91 -18.71
C VAL A 387 2.04 -3.75 -17.57
N SER A 388 2.29 -2.51 -17.13
CA SER A 388 3.00 -2.19 -15.88
C SER A 388 2.02 -2.18 -14.71
N ALA A 389 2.49 -2.58 -13.54
CA ALA A 389 1.70 -2.42 -12.32
C ALA A 389 1.50 -0.92 -12.03
N SER A 390 0.26 -0.55 -11.78
CA SER A 390 -0.19 0.76 -11.32
C SER A 390 -1.52 0.60 -10.59
N LEU A 391 -1.95 1.62 -9.84
CA LEU A 391 -3.26 1.55 -9.18
C LEU A 391 -4.39 1.36 -10.18
N GLU A 392 -4.30 1.94 -11.40
CA GLU A 392 -5.29 1.78 -12.45
C GLU A 392 -5.33 0.35 -13.00
N SER A 393 -4.17 -0.23 -13.28
CA SER A 393 -4.09 -1.58 -13.84
C SER A 393 -4.45 -2.67 -12.82
N ILE A 394 -4.18 -2.42 -11.52
CA ILE A 394 -4.62 -3.25 -10.40
C ILE A 394 -6.15 -3.10 -10.20
N ALA A 395 -6.69 -1.88 -10.32
CA ALA A 395 -8.14 -1.63 -10.25
C ALA A 395 -8.88 -2.34 -11.38
N ALA A 396 -8.32 -2.35 -12.59
CA ALA A 396 -8.88 -3.11 -13.70
C ALA A 396 -8.94 -4.61 -13.37
N ALA A 397 -7.94 -5.20 -12.73
CA ALA A 397 -7.98 -6.58 -12.27
C ALA A 397 -9.05 -6.80 -11.18
N ALA A 398 -9.10 -5.92 -10.19
CA ALA A 398 -10.06 -6.02 -9.07
C ALA A 398 -11.51 -5.88 -9.52
N SER A 399 -11.79 -5.11 -10.60
CA SER A 399 -13.14 -4.95 -11.13
C SER A 399 -13.77 -6.26 -11.62
N HIS A 400 -12.96 -7.26 -11.95
CA HIS A 400 -13.41 -8.60 -12.35
C HIS A 400 -13.74 -9.50 -11.15
N SER A 401 -13.44 -9.05 -9.92
CA SER A 401 -13.78 -9.75 -8.68
C SER A 401 -15.26 -9.66 -8.30
N LEU A 402 -16.11 -9.03 -9.11
CA LEU A 402 -17.54 -8.79 -8.87
C LEU A 402 -18.36 -10.07 -8.63
N LYS A 403 -17.79 -11.25 -8.86
CA LYS A 403 -18.37 -12.55 -8.47
C LYS A 403 -17.85 -13.06 -7.12
N ILE A 404 -17.47 -12.16 -6.20
CA ILE A 404 -17.06 -12.57 -4.86
C ILE A 404 -18.21 -13.37 -4.24
N THR A 405 -17.97 -14.67 -4.10
CA THR A 405 -18.87 -15.62 -3.44
C THR A 405 -18.92 -15.37 -1.93
N GLU A 406 -19.85 -15.99 -1.23
CA GLU A 406 -19.81 -16.03 0.24
C GLU A 406 -18.45 -16.55 0.70
N GLY A 407 -17.79 -15.77 1.62
CA GLY A 407 -16.47 -16.09 2.17
C GLY A 407 -15.30 -15.30 1.58
N PHE A 408 -15.52 -14.45 0.57
CA PHE A 408 -14.52 -13.53 0.00
C PHE A 408 -13.24 -14.17 -0.58
N LYS A 409 -13.24 -15.48 -0.77
CA LYS A 409 -12.08 -16.24 -1.27
C LYS A 409 -12.11 -16.28 -2.80
N VAL A 410 -11.37 -15.36 -3.42
CA VAL A 410 -11.29 -15.25 -4.87
C VAL A 410 -9.88 -14.85 -5.32
N SER A 411 -9.37 -15.54 -6.34
CA SER A 411 -8.14 -15.10 -7.03
C SER A 411 -8.49 -14.24 -8.23
N ILE A 412 -7.85 -13.07 -8.31
CA ILE A 412 -7.92 -12.12 -9.43
C ILE A 412 -6.69 -12.17 -10.35
N ALA A 413 -5.78 -13.15 -10.12
CA ALA A 413 -4.67 -13.38 -11.03
C ALA A 413 -5.16 -13.81 -12.41
N ASP A 414 -4.49 -13.33 -13.45
CA ASP A 414 -4.80 -13.53 -14.87
C ASP A 414 -6.26 -13.18 -15.25
N SER A 415 -6.84 -12.16 -14.58
CA SER A 415 -8.14 -11.64 -14.93
C SER A 415 -8.16 -11.12 -16.38
N PRO A 416 -9.26 -11.32 -17.13
CA PRO A 416 -9.39 -10.79 -18.49
C PRO A 416 -9.59 -9.27 -18.45
N GLY A 417 -9.36 -8.60 -19.57
CA GLY A 417 -9.68 -7.18 -19.76
C GLY A 417 -8.51 -6.34 -20.24
N VAL A 418 -8.83 -5.19 -20.82
CA VAL A 418 -7.87 -4.20 -21.31
C VAL A 418 -7.19 -3.52 -20.13
N GLY A 419 -5.87 -3.34 -20.22
CA GLY A 419 -5.08 -2.65 -19.20
C GLY A 419 -4.98 -3.38 -17.85
N VAL A 420 -5.46 -4.61 -17.73
CA VAL A 420 -5.40 -5.42 -16.51
C VAL A 420 -3.97 -5.85 -16.22
N TYR A 421 -3.48 -5.58 -14.99
CA TYR A 421 -2.22 -6.15 -14.55
C TYR A 421 -2.44 -7.61 -14.08
N PRO A 422 -1.74 -8.59 -14.69
CA PRO A 422 -2.14 -9.99 -14.55
C PRO A 422 -1.77 -10.64 -13.22
N ILE A 423 -0.82 -10.09 -12.46
CA ILE A 423 -0.38 -10.66 -11.17
C ILE A 423 -0.89 -9.79 -10.02
N SER A 424 -2.20 -9.58 -10.00
CA SER A 424 -2.90 -8.85 -8.94
C SER A 424 -3.49 -9.81 -7.92
N SER A 425 -3.49 -9.43 -6.65
CA SER A 425 -4.02 -10.24 -5.55
C SER A 425 -4.66 -9.39 -4.46
N PHE A 426 -5.63 -9.96 -3.77
CA PHE A 426 -6.04 -9.50 -2.45
C PHE A 426 -5.05 -9.96 -1.39
N THR A 427 -5.06 -9.28 -0.25
CA THR A 427 -4.61 -9.83 1.02
C THR A 427 -5.80 -9.93 1.95
N TRP A 428 -5.89 -11.02 2.68
CA TRP A 428 -6.95 -11.27 3.65
C TRP A 428 -6.44 -11.20 5.08
N ILE A 429 -7.23 -10.57 5.95
CA ILE A 429 -7.17 -10.81 7.39
C ILE A 429 -8.03 -12.04 7.67
N VAL A 430 -7.46 -13.02 8.37
CA VAL A 430 -8.11 -14.29 8.71
C VAL A 430 -8.33 -14.32 10.20
N VAL A 431 -9.58 -14.52 10.60
CA VAL A 431 -9.97 -14.49 12.02
C VAL A 431 -10.77 -15.74 12.40
N PRO A 432 -10.72 -16.21 13.64
CA PRO A 432 -11.64 -17.24 14.11
C PRO A 432 -13.10 -16.78 14.00
N ALA A 433 -14.00 -17.64 13.51
CA ALA A 433 -15.42 -17.33 13.47
C ALA A 433 -16.04 -17.20 14.87
N VAL A 434 -15.46 -17.91 15.85
CA VAL A 434 -15.86 -17.88 17.26
C VAL A 434 -14.63 -17.64 18.12
N SER A 435 -14.73 -16.69 19.04
CA SER A 435 -13.69 -16.38 20.03
C SER A 435 -14.29 -16.36 21.42
N SER A 436 -13.63 -17.02 22.38
CA SER A 436 -14.03 -17.01 23.80
C SER A 436 -13.73 -15.69 24.50
N ASP A 437 -12.79 -14.90 24.00
CA ASP A 437 -12.44 -13.58 24.54
C ASP A 437 -13.32 -12.50 23.90
N SER A 438 -14.37 -12.09 24.60
CA SER A 438 -15.33 -11.09 24.12
C SER A 438 -14.71 -9.71 23.89
N ALA A 439 -13.70 -9.33 24.70
CA ALA A 439 -13.04 -8.03 24.56
C ALA A 439 -12.17 -8.00 23.29
N LYS A 440 -11.39 -9.04 23.02
CA LYS A 440 -10.61 -9.17 21.79
C LYS A 440 -11.50 -9.28 20.55
N ARG A 441 -12.58 -10.03 20.66
CA ARG A 441 -13.56 -10.15 19.56
C ARG A 441 -14.16 -8.79 19.19
N SER A 442 -14.66 -8.03 20.17
CA SER A 442 -15.18 -6.68 19.95
C SER A 442 -14.10 -5.76 19.34
N ALA A 443 -12.91 -5.75 19.93
CA ALA A 443 -11.81 -4.94 19.45
C ALA A 443 -11.40 -5.27 18.00
N LEU A 444 -11.43 -6.54 17.62
CA LEU A 444 -11.14 -7.01 16.26
C LEU A 444 -12.24 -6.58 15.28
N ALA A 445 -13.51 -6.73 15.64
CA ALA A 445 -14.64 -6.28 14.85
C ALA A 445 -14.61 -4.75 14.64
N ASP A 446 -14.34 -3.97 15.69
CA ASP A 446 -14.21 -2.52 15.63
C ASP A 446 -13.05 -2.08 14.72
N PHE A 447 -11.90 -2.76 14.80
CA PHE A 447 -10.77 -2.51 13.90
C PHE A 447 -11.12 -2.83 12.45
N LEU A 448 -11.76 -3.96 12.18
CA LEU A 448 -12.17 -4.34 10.80
C LEU A 448 -13.17 -3.32 10.24
N GLN A 449 -14.14 -2.84 11.03
CA GLN A 449 -15.04 -1.77 10.60
C GLN A 449 -14.30 -0.47 10.28
N TRP A 450 -13.34 -0.07 11.13
CA TRP A 450 -12.51 1.10 10.88
C TRP A 450 -11.66 0.91 9.62
N MET A 451 -11.12 -0.28 9.40
CA MET A 451 -10.35 -0.64 8.21
C MET A 451 -11.15 -0.39 6.92
N LEU A 452 -12.43 -0.78 6.89
CA LEU A 452 -13.29 -0.61 5.72
C LEU A 452 -13.64 0.86 5.39
N GLY A 453 -13.45 1.77 6.32
CA GLY A 453 -13.72 3.20 6.14
C GLY A 453 -12.45 4.05 6.11
N PRO A 454 -12.00 4.58 7.27
CA PRO A 454 -10.78 5.39 7.36
C PRO A 454 -9.52 4.69 6.87
N GLY A 455 -9.39 3.37 7.11
CA GLY A 455 -8.25 2.57 6.66
C GLY A 455 -8.14 2.56 5.13
N GLN A 456 -9.24 2.30 4.42
CA GLN A 456 -9.22 2.24 2.96
C GLN A 456 -8.78 3.56 2.31
N ARG A 457 -9.11 4.71 2.91
CA ARG A 457 -8.68 6.02 2.39
C ARG A 457 -7.16 6.22 2.43
N GLN A 458 -6.45 5.46 3.27
CA GLN A 458 -4.99 5.53 3.42
C GLN A 458 -4.25 4.56 2.50
N ALA A 459 -4.93 3.54 1.97
CA ALA A 459 -4.30 2.48 1.18
C ALA A 459 -3.64 3.02 -0.09
N ALA A 460 -4.31 3.90 -0.82
CA ALA A 460 -3.82 4.43 -2.11
C ALA A 460 -2.53 5.25 -1.95
N ALA A 461 -2.38 5.99 -0.86
CA ALA A 461 -1.17 6.76 -0.58
C ALA A 461 0.07 5.88 -0.34
N LEU A 462 -0.14 4.59 -0.05
CA LEU A 462 0.92 3.61 0.18
C LEU A 462 1.08 2.63 -1.00
N GLY A 463 0.46 2.92 -2.15
CA GLY A 463 0.57 2.08 -3.35
C GLY A 463 -0.36 0.86 -3.38
N TYR A 464 -1.29 0.73 -2.43
CA TYR A 464 -2.32 -0.31 -2.43
C TYR A 464 -3.64 0.21 -2.98
N LEU A 465 -4.33 -0.60 -3.72
CA LEU A 465 -5.70 -0.29 -4.13
C LEU A 465 -6.65 -0.53 -2.96
N ALA A 466 -7.52 0.44 -2.70
CA ALA A 466 -8.65 0.26 -1.79
C ALA A 466 -9.63 -0.79 -2.33
N LEU A 467 -10.32 -1.48 -1.42
CA LEU A 467 -11.30 -2.50 -1.78
C LEU A 467 -12.44 -1.91 -2.62
N PRO A 468 -12.97 -2.65 -3.60
CA PRO A 468 -14.18 -2.28 -4.32
C PRO A 468 -15.36 -2.06 -3.38
N LYS A 469 -16.24 -1.11 -3.70
CA LYS A 469 -17.36 -0.71 -2.82
C LYS A 469 -18.33 -1.85 -2.48
N ASP A 470 -18.57 -2.75 -3.42
CA ASP A 470 -19.42 -3.93 -3.23
C ASP A 470 -18.79 -4.94 -2.25
N VAL A 471 -17.46 -5.08 -2.28
CA VAL A 471 -16.69 -5.87 -1.30
C VAL A 471 -16.82 -5.26 0.08
N VAL A 472 -16.57 -3.96 0.22
CA VAL A 472 -16.71 -3.23 1.49
C VAL A 472 -18.10 -3.41 2.10
N THR A 473 -19.16 -3.29 1.29
CA THR A 473 -20.53 -3.45 1.76
C THR A 473 -20.83 -4.87 2.27
N LYS A 474 -20.38 -5.89 1.54
CA LYS A 474 -20.53 -7.29 1.95
C LYS A 474 -19.74 -7.61 3.22
N GLU A 475 -18.51 -7.11 3.32
CA GLU A 475 -17.67 -7.30 4.50
C GLU A 475 -18.24 -6.63 5.74
N ALA A 476 -18.73 -5.40 5.64
CA ALA A 476 -19.36 -4.70 6.76
C ALA A 476 -20.49 -5.54 7.37
N THR A 477 -21.25 -6.26 6.54
CA THR A 477 -22.29 -7.21 6.99
C THR A 477 -21.70 -8.48 7.60
N ALA A 478 -20.59 -8.97 7.04
CA ALA A 478 -19.97 -10.21 7.51
C ALA A 478 -19.23 -10.04 8.84
N ILE A 479 -18.65 -8.87 9.11
CA ILE A 479 -17.99 -8.54 10.39
C ILE A 479 -18.97 -8.72 11.57
N ALA A 480 -20.24 -8.39 11.40
CA ALA A 480 -21.27 -8.60 12.43
C ALA A 480 -21.49 -10.08 12.79
N ARG A 481 -20.96 -11.03 12.01
CA ARG A 481 -21.05 -12.47 12.27
C ARG A 481 -19.88 -13.03 13.08
N ILE A 482 -18.90 -12.22 13.46
CA ILE A 482 -17.82 -12.61 14.36
C ILE A 482 -18.42 -12.80 15.76
N GLN A 483 -18.41 -14.03 16.29
CA GLN A 483 -19.07 -14.42 17.55
C GLN A 483 -18.06 -14.75 18.65
#